data_17a79b85d0edb29ee68abca113d293b2
#
_entry.id   17a79b85d0edb29ee68abca113d293b2
#
_cell.length_a   1.000
_cell.length_b   1.000
_cell.length_c   1.000
_cell.angle_alpha   90.00
_cell.angle_beta   90.00
_cell.angle_gamma   90.00
#
_symmetry.space_group_name_H-M   'P 1'
#
loop_
_entity.id
_entity.type
_entity.pdbx_description
1 polymer ?
#
loop_
_entity_poly.entity_id
_entity_poly.type
_entity_poly.pdbx_seq_one_letter_code
_entity_poly.pdbx_strand_id
1 'polypeptide(L)'
;PPILDSNAAGQSSRRYFNCLEFEAERNDFMAEFVNSNIVSVPSGGNVPLTSAAVSGKPCIVHRDGSGLVTLRGLTQQCKAKFRVSFGTNIAVPTGGTVGAITAALAINGEALNSATATVTPAAVENYFNIYVSAFVEVPRGCCLTVAAKNTSAQAVNFANSNLTVERVA
;
A
#
# COMPACT_ATOMS: atom_id res chain seq x y z
N PRO A 1 -21.78 20.80 -57.06
CA PRO A 1 -21.97 21.13 -55.66
C PRO A 1 -20.86 20.53 -54.81
N PRO A 2 -20.24 21.30 -53.93
CA PRO A 2 -19.17 20.77 -53.08
C PRO A 2 -19.74 19.77 -52.06
N ILE A 3 -19.16 18.62 -52.04
CA ILE A 3 -19.45 17.62 -51.02
C ILE A 3 -18.80 18.10 -49.74
N LEU A 4 -19.61 18.49 -48.74
CA LEU A 4 -19.16 18.83 -47.41
C LEU A 4 -18.72 17.54 -46.71
N ASP A 5 -17.44 17.46 -46.44
CA ASP A 5 -16.83 16.37 -45.69
C ASP A 5 -17.26 16.45 -44.22
N SER A 6 -18.19 15.55 -43.82
CA SER A 6 -18.78 15.54 -42.49
C SER A 6 -17.90 14.82 -41.46
N ASN A 7 -16.61 14.54 -41.75
CA ASN A 7 -15.72 13.77 -40.91
C ASN A 7 -14.87 14.56 -39.89
N ALA A 8 -14.93 15.89 -39.91
CA ALA A 8 -14.12 16.71 -39.02
C ALA A 8 -14.69 16.83 -37.58
N ALA A 9 -16.00 16.68 -37.41
CA ALA A 9 -16.65 16.82 -36.09
C ALA A 9 -16.48 15.60 -35.17
N GLY A 10 -16.25 14.43 -35.74
CA GLY A 10 -16.13 13.18 -34.94
C GLY A 10 -14.78 12.99 -34.24
N GLN A 11 -13.72 13.60 -34.73
CA GLN A 11 -12.38 13.42 -34.14
C GLN A 11 -12.11 14.35 -32.96
N SER A 12 -12.75 15.52 -32.90
CA SER A 12 -12.61 16.43 -31.76
C SER A 12 -13.29 15.89 -30.49
N SER A 13 -14.43 15.23 -30.65
CA SER A 13 -15.18 14.65 -29.54
C SER A 13 -14.45 13.47 -28.89
N ARG A 14 -13.78 12.63 -29.68
CA ARG A 14 -13.03 11.48 -29.13
C ARG A 14 -11.78 11.88 -28.34
N ARG A 15 -11.12 12.97 -28.72
CA ARG A 15 -9.94 13.47 -27.98
C ARG A 15 -10.33 14.12 -26.65
N TYR A 16 -11.49 14.75 -26.59
CA TYR A 16 -12.01 15.35 -25.37
C TYR A 16 -12.45 14.28 -24.35
N PHE A 17 -13.05 13.21 -24.83
CA PHE A 17 -13.48 12.08 -23.98
C PHE A 17 -12.29 11.36 -23.35
N ASN A 18 -11.21 11.13 -24.12
CA ASN A 18 -9.98 10.50 -23.62
C ASN A 18 -9.24 11.35 -22.58
N CYS A 19 -9.35 12.67 -22.65
CA CYS A 19 -8.73 13.56 -21.67
C CYS A 19 -9.49 13.56 -20.33
N LEU A 20 -10.82 13.48 -20.37
CA LEU A 20 -11.66 13.40 -19.18
C LEU A 20 -11.56 12.02 -18.50
N GLU A 21 -11.47 10.94 -19.27
CA GLU A 21 -11.22 9.60 -18.73
C GLU A 21 -9.84 9.51 -18.06
N PHE A 22 -8.82 10.14 -18.62
CA PHE A 22 -7.48 10.16 -18.04
C PHE A 22 -7.41 10.97 -16.74
N GLU A 23 -8.18 12.05 -16.61
CA GLU A 23 -8.26 12.83 -15.37
C GLU A 23 -9.11 12.12 -14.29
N ALA A 24 -10.15 11.41 -14.67
CA ALA A 24 -10.94 10.60 -13.75
C ALA A 24 -10.11 9.41 -13.21
N GLU A 25 -9.28 8.79 -14.04
CA GLU A 25 -8.36 7.72 -13.62
C GLU A 25 -7.27 8.20 -12.65
N ARG A 26 -6.89 9.47 -12.66
CA ARG A 26 -5.89 10.05 -11.76
C ARG A 26 -6.32 10.08 -10.29
N ASN A 27 -7.61 10.18 -10.02
CA ASN A 27 -8.13 10.24 -8.66
C ASN A 27 -8.23 8.87 -7.98
N ASP A 28 -8.11 7.78 -8.74
CA ASP A 28 -8.20 6.40 -8.25
C ASP A 28 -6.83 5.77 -7.93
N PHE A 29 -5.75 6.58 -7.92
CA PHE A 29 -4.38 6.07 -7.77
C PHE A 29 -3.80 6.22 -6.36
N MET A 30 -4.60 6.63 -5.41
CA MET A 30 -4.23 6.73 -4.00
C MET A 30 -5.16 5.92 -3.14
N ALA A 31 -4.61 5.26 -2.13
CA ALA A 31 -5.38 4.51 -1.15
C ALA A 31 -4.76 4.65 0.23
N GLU A 32 -5.60 4.57 1.23
CA GLU A 32 -5.20 4.56 2.63
C GLU A 32 -6.00 3.47 3.36
N PHE A 33 -5.26 2.57 4.00
CA PHE A 33 -5.82 1.48 4.78
C PHE A 33 -5.37 1.61 6.23
N VAL A 34 -6.29 1.47 7.16
CA VAL A 34 -6.05 1.77 8.57
C VAL A 34 -6.51 0.65 9.50
N ASN A 35 -5.87 0.57 10.65
CA ASN A 35 -6.33 -0.20 11.79
C ASN A 35 -5.98 0.58 13.06
N SER A 36 -6.98 1.15 13.71
CA SER A 36 -6.81 1.97 14.91
C SER A 36 -6.60 1.14 16.18
N ASN A 37 -6.90 -0.16 16.14
CA ASN A 37 -6.83 -1.03 17.29
C ASN A 37 -5.39 -1.51 17.57
N ILE A 38 -5.14 -1.92 18.80
CA ILE A 38 -3.94 -2.65 19.17
C ILE A 38 -4.12 -4.10 18.73
N VAL A 39 -3.21 -4.59 17.93
CA VAL A 39 -3.24 -5.96 17.41
C VAL A 39 -1.91 -6.63 17.69
N SER A 40 -1.95 -7.81 18.29
CA SER A 40 -0.77 -8.67 18.43
C SER A 40 -0.57 -9.45 17.14
N VAL A 41 0.55 -9.22 16.48
CA VAL A 41 0.92 -9.89 15.23
C VAL A 41 2.01 -10.90 15.53
N PRO A 42 1.81 -12.20 15.23
CA PRO A 42 2.83 -13.21 15.46
C PRO A 42 4.07 -12.98 14.59
N SER A 43 5.17 -13.61 14.97
CA SER A 43 6.42 -13.59 14.19
C SER A 43 6.13 -14.03 12.73
N GLY A 44 6.58 -13.23 11.78
CA GLY A 44 6.35 -13.48 10.36
C GLY A 44 4.92 -13.18 9.87
N GLY A 45 4.03 -12.73 10.74
CA GLY A 45 2.66 -12.36 10.37
C GLY A 45 2.55 -10.97 9.75
N ASN A 46 1.46 -10.73 9.03
CA ASN A 46 1.13 -9.43 8.46
C ASN A 46 0.21 -8.64 9.38
N VAL A 47 0.37 -7.33 9.40
CA VAL A 47 -0.50 -6.43 10.17
C VAL A 47 -1.86 -6.34 9.47
N PRO A 48 -2.96 -6.75 10.12
CA PRO A 48 -4.28 -6.64 9.51
C PRO A 48 -4.73 -5.18 9.42
N LEU A 49 -5.34 -4.83 8.30
CA LEU A 49 -5.91 -3.51 8.03
C LEU A 49 -7.43 -3.65 7.97
N THR A 50 -8.14 -3.01 8.87
CA THR A 50 -9.58 -3.25 9.10
C THR A 50 -10.48 -2.45 8.21
N SER A 51 -10.02 -1.31 7.70
CA SER A 51 -10.83 -0.43 6.85
C SER A 51 -10.01 0.35 5.84
N ALA A 52 -10.66 0.75 4.77
CA ALA A 52 -10.09 1.65 3.77
C ALA A 52 -10.62 3.07 4.03
N ALA A 53 -9.76 3.96 4.54
CA ALA A 53 -10.08 5.37 4.68
C ALA A 53 -10.20 6.04 3.30
N VAL A 54 -9.36 5.61 2.36
CA VAL A 54 -9.39 6.03 0.95
C VAL A 54 -9.24 4.79 0.07
N SER A 55 -10.18 4.56 -0.84
CA SER A 55 -10.14 3.44 -1.78
C SER A 55 -9.40 3.81 -3.06
N GLY A 56 -8.54 2.93 -3.53
CA GLY A 56 -7.74 3.12 -4.74
C GLY A 56 -8.09 2.17 -5.89
N LYS A 57 -9.31 1.60 -5.89
CA LYS A 57 -9.75 0.72 -6.99
C LYS A 57 -9.81 1.49 -8.31
N PRO A 58 -9.47 0.83 -9.44
CA PRO A 58 -9.16 -0.59 -9.61
C PRO A 58 -7.68 -0.97 -9.42
N CYS A 59 -6.76 0.01 -9.34
CA CYS A 59 -5.31 -0.25 -9.32
C CYS A 59 -4.83 -0.82 -7.99
N ILE A 60 -5.46 -0.44 -6.90
CA ILE A 60 -5.09 -0.83 -5.53
C ILE A 60 -6.29 -1.53 -4.91
N VAL A 61 -6.13 -2.80 -4.57
CA VAL A 61 -7.22 -3.65 -4.05
C VAL A 61 -6.86 -4.19 -2.68
N HIS A 62 -7.79 -4.05 -1.75
CA HIS A 62 -7.67 -4.55 -0.38
C HIS A 62 -9.00 -5.15 0.07
N ARG A 63 -8.92 -6.19 0.86
CA ARG A 63 -10.05 -6.79 1.58
C ARG A 63 -9.94 -6.42 3.05
N ASP A 64 -10.98 -5.84 3.62
CA ASP A 64 -11.01 -5.43 5.03
C ASP A 64 -10.72 -6.62 5.95
N GLY A 65 -9.83 -6.38 6.92
CA GLY A 65 -9.32 -7.40 7.84
C GLY A 65 -8.10 -8.18 7.33
N SER A 66 -7.76 -8.08 6.04
CA SER A 66 -6.54 -8.66 5.49
C SER A 66 -5.32 -7.75 5.72
N GLY A 67 -4.16 -8.36 5.87
CA GLY A 67 -2.88 -7.64 5.87
C GLY A 67 -2.29 -7.47 4.47
N LEU A 68 -2.93 -7.97 3.42
CA LEU A 68 -2.43 -7.93 2.05
C LEU A 68 -3.15 -6.85 1.23
N VAL A 69 -2.36 -6.03 0.54
CA VAL A 69 -2.84 -5.07 -0.46
C VAL A 69 -2.30 -5.49 -1.81
N THR A 70 -3.18 -5.60 -2.80
CA THR A 70 -2.80 -5.98 -4.17
C THR A 70 -2.65 -4.74 -5.03
N LEU A 71 -1.48 -4.59 -5.65
CA LEU A 71 -1.18 -3.55 -6.63
C LEU A 71 -1.27 -4.14 -8.03
N ARG A 72 -2.01 -3.48 -8.92
CA ARG A 72 -2.21 -3.90 -10.30
C ARG A 72 -1.45 -3.02 -11.27
N GLY A 73 -0.76 -3.65 -12.21
CA GLY A 73 -0.05 -2.97 -13.29
C GLY A 73 -0.98 -2.53 -14.42
N LEU A 74 -2.02 -1.75 -14.11
CA LEU A 74 -2.95 -1.20 -15.09
C LEU A 74 -2.33 0.06 -15.72
N THR A 75 -1.56 -0.15 -16.79
CA THR A 75 -0.80 0.90 -17.45
C THR A 75 -0.62 0.60 -18.93
N GLN A 76 -0.42 1.63 -19.73
CA GLN A 76 -0.02 1.51 -21.14
C GLN A 76 1.51 1.41 -21.30
N GLN A 77 2.25 1.69 -20.24
CA GLN A 77 3.71 1.57 -20.19
C GLN A 77 4.14 0.16 -19.80
N CYS A 78 5.45 -0.11 -19.80
CA CYS A 78 5.99 -1.41 -19.41
C CYS A 78 5.71 -1.78 -17.95
N LYS A 79 5.61 -0.80 -17.07
CA LYS A 79 5.38 -0.97 -15.65
C LYS A 79 4.68 0.25 -15.03
N ALA A 80 3.95 0.02 -13.94
CA ALA A 80 3.44 1.05 -13.06
C ALA A 80 4.32 1.15 -11.82
N LYS A 81 4.48 2.36 -11.28
CA LYS A 81 5.26 2.61 -10.08
C LYS A 81 4.37 3.12 -8.96
N PHE A 82 4.52 2.54 -7.79
CA PHE A 82 3.80 2.90 -6.59
C PHE A 82 4.75 3.26 -5.47
N ARG A 83 4.37 4.25 -4.66
CA ARG A 83 4.99 4.51 -3.37
C ARG A 83 4.11 3.91 -2.28
N VAL A 84 4.67 3.05 -1.46
CA VAL A 84 4.00 2.42 -0.33
C VAL A 84 4.64 2.92 0.95
N SER A 85 3.84 3.40 1.88
CA SER A 85 4.30 3.91 3.17
C SER A 85 3.49 3.29 4.29
N PHE A 86 4.16 2.88 5.34
CA PHE A 86 3.53 2.27 6.52
C PHE A 86 3.99 2.98 7.79
N GLY A 87 3.05 3.48 8.55
CA GLY A 87 3.27 4.09 9.86
C GLY A 87 2.48 3.36 10.93
N THR A 88 3.08 3.11 12.08
CA THR A 88 2.45 2.43 13.19
C THR A 88 3.22 2.70 14.50
N ASN A 89 2.62 2.34 15.61
CA ASN A 89 3.30 2.25 16.89
C ASN A 89 3.50 0.78 17.24
N ILE A 90 4.71 0.41 17.63
CA ILE A 90 5.04 -0.97 18.01
C ILE A 90 5.55 -1.07 19.42
N ALA A 91 5.24 -2.19 20.08
CA ALA A 91 5.71 -2.51 21.43
C ALA A 91 5.87 -4.01 21.63
N VAL A 92 6.73 -4.39 22.55
CA VAL A 92 6.78 -5.76 23.05
C VAL A 92 5.51 -6.02 23.88
N PRO A 93 4.71 -7.06 23.56
CA PRO A 93 3.51 -7.35 24.33
C PRO A 93 3.84 -7.85 25.74
N THR A 94 2.88 -7.74 26.66
CA THR A 94 2.98 -8.32 27.98
C THR A 94 3.25 -9.83 27.89
N GLY A 95 4.28 -10.29 28.58
CA GLY A 95 4.75 -11.67 28.47
C GLY A 95 5.79 -11.91 27.40
N GLY A 96 6.09 -10.90 26.57
CA GLY A 96 7.17 -10.97 25.60
C GLY A 96 8.54 -10.71 26.20
N THR A 97 9.58 -11.00 25.43
CA THR A 97 10.98 -10.76 25.82
C THR A 97 11.40 -9.37 25.39
N VAL A 98 11.82 -8.52 26.33
CA VAL A 98 12.35 -7.18 26.04
C VAL A 98 13.62 -7.29 25.20
N GLY A 99 13.65 -6.56 24.10
CA GLY A 99 14.75 -6.57 23.16
C GLY A 99 14.37 -5.89 21.85
N ALA A 100 15.21 -6.00 20.85
CA ALA A 100 14.98 -5.41 19.55
C ALA A 100 13.76 -6.05 18.85
N ILE A 101 12.87 -5.22 18.36
CA ILE A 101 11.73 -5.62 17.52
C ILE A 101 11.79 -4.92 16.19
N THR A 102 11.37 -5.60 15.12
CA THR A 102 11.45 -5.12 13.76
C THR A 102 10.15 -5.30 13.00
N ALA A 103 9.88 -4.37 12.13
CA ALA A 103 8.79 -4.46 11.17
C ALA A 103 9.28 -3.97 9.80
N ALA A 104 8.77 -4.56 8.75
CA ALA A 104 9.18 -4.24 7.39
C ALA A 104 7.99 -4.22 6.44
N LEU A 105 8.14 -3.50 5.33
CA LEU A 105 7.29 -3.72 4.15
C LEU A 105 7.72 -5.02 3.47
N ALA A 106 6.75 -5.81 3.04
CA ALA A 106 6.97 -7.04 2.30
C ALA A 106 6.29 -6.99 0.94
N ILE A 107 6.96 -7.51 -0.07
CA ILE A 107 6.44 -7.66 -1.44
C ILE A 107 6.34 -9.14 -1.73
N ASN A 108 5.15 -9.62 -2.09
CA ASN A 108 4.88 -11.05 -2.33
C ASN A 108 5.33 -11.96 -1.17
N GLY A 109 5.20 -11.47 0.05
CA GLY A 109 5.58 -12.19 1.27
C GLY A 109 7.06 -12.05 1.67
N GLU A 110 7.89 -11.43 0.85
CA GLU A 110 9.32 -11.21 1.13
C GLU A 110 9.56 -9.83 1.72
N ALA A 111 10.14 -9.78 2.92
CA ALA A 111 10.44 -8.52 3.59
C ALA A 111 11.56 -7.76 2.88
N LEU A 112 11.38 -6.45 2.74
CA LEU A 112 12.39 -5.55 2.18
C LEU A 112 13.34 -5.07 3.28
N ASN A 113 14.61 -5.42 3.18
CA ASN A 113 15.63 -4.95 4.12
C ASN A 113 15.80 -3.41 4.08
N SER A 114 15.59 -2.81 2.93
CA SER A 114 15.65 -1.35 2.75
C SER A 114 14.46 -0.59 3.33
N ALA A 115 13.37 -1.27 3.64
CA ALA A 115 12.16 -0.72 4.24
C ALA A 115 11.84 -1.43 5.56
N THR A 116 12.84 -1.59 6.41
CA THR A 116 12.76 -2.22 7.73
C THR A 116 13.06 -1.19 8.81
N ALA A 117 12.22 -1.15 9.83
CA ALA A 117 12.42 -0.34 11.03
C ALA A 117 12.72 -1.25 12.22
N THR A 118 13.71 -0.86 13.03
CA THR A 118 14.11 -1.59 14.24
C THR A 118 14.06 -0.63 15.42
N VAL A 119 13.42 -1.05 16.49
CA VAL A 119 13.42 -0.34 17.78
C VAL A 119 13.76 -1.32 18.91
N THR A 120 14.35 -0.81 19.99
CA THR A 120 14.72 -1.61 21.15
C THR A 120 14.04 -1.02 22.39
N PRO A 121 12.79 -1.44 22.71
CA PRO A 121 12.09 -0.97 23.90
C PRO A 121 12.80 -1.43 25.18
N ALA A 122 12.78 -0.58 26.21
CA ALA A 122 13.36 -0.91 27.50
C ALA A 122 12.42 -1.72 28.41
N ALA A 123 11.13 -1.77 28.07
CA ALA A 123 10.09 -2.47 28.82
C ALA A 123 8.98 -2.96 27.89
N VAL A 124 8.18 -3.92 28.37
CA VAL A 124 6.95 -4.33 27.69
C VAL A 124 5.94 -3.18 27.66
N GLU A 125 5.04 -3.17 26.67
CA GLU A 125 4.03 -2.13 26.45
C GLU A 125 4.60 -0.72 26.28
N ASN A 126 5.88 -0.58 25.96
CA ASN A 126 6.53 0.68 25.65
C ASN A 126 6.50 0.90 24.14
N TYR A 127 5.61 1.79 23.67
CA TYR A 127 5.33 2.02 22.26
C TYR A 127 6.30 3.01 21.64
N PHE A 128 6.80 2.66 20.46
CA PHE A 128 7.61 3.52 19.60
C PHE A 128 6.94 3.67 18.25
N ASN A 129 6.91 4.89 17.73
CA ASN A 129 6.44 5.14 16.37
C ASN A 129 7.51 4.73 15.36
N ILE A 130 7.09 3.97 14.35
CA ILE A 130 7.92 3.64 13.20
C ILE A 130 7.26 4.06 11.91
N TYR A 131 8.07 4.36 10.93
CA TYR A 131 7.64 4.68 9.57
C TYR A 131 8.61 4.04 8.58
N VAL A 132 8.06 3.34 7.60
CA VAL A 132 8.81 2.74 6.51
C VAL A 132 8.14 3.06 5.18
N SER A 133 8.94 3.24 4.14
CA SER A 133 8.46 3.58 2.82
C SER A 133 9.32 2.91 1.75
N ALA A 134 8.69 2.54 0.64
CA ALA A 134 9.40 1.98 -0.50
C ALA A 134 8.67 2.31 -1.80
N PHE A 135 9.41 2.34 -2.90
CA PHE A 135 8.87 2.34 -4.24
C PHE A 135 8.75 0.91 -4.75
N VAL A 136 7.63 0.61 -5.39
CA VAL A 136 7.32 -0.72 -5.93
C VAL A 136 7.00 -0.59 -7.41
N GLU A 137 7.64 -1.40 -8.24
CA GLU A 137 7.35 -1.49 -9.67
C GLU A 137 6.50 -2.73 -9.95
N VAL A 138 5.36 -2.52 -10.60
CA VAL A 138 4.44 -3.59 -11.00
C VAL A 138 4.48 -3.69 -12.52
N PRO A 139 4.92 -4.84 -13.09
CA PRO A 139 4.91 -5.03 -14.53
C PRO A 139 3.51 -4.91 -15.12
N ARG A 140 3.42 -4.43 -16.34
CA ARG A 140 2.16 -4.33 -17.07
C ARG A 140 1.41 -5.65 -17.10
N GLY A 141 0.13 -5.60 -16.74
CA GLY A 141 -0.74 -6.77 -16.70
C GLY A 141 -0.51 -7.73 -15.55
N CYS A 142 0.46 -7.42 -14.67
CA CYS A 142 0.78 -8.21 -13.47
C CYS A 142 0.15 -7.64 -12.21
N CYS A 143 0.23 -8.42 -11.13
CA CYS A 143 -0.16 -7.99 -9.79
C CYS A 143 0.95 -8.33 -8.79
N LEU A 144 1.16 -7.45 -7.81
CA LEU A 144 2.01 -7.70 -6.66
C LEU A 144 1.21 -7.49 -5.39
N THR A 145 1.53 -8.24 -4.34
CA THR A 145 0.99 -8.00 -3.00
C THR A 145 2.00 -7.25 -2.15
N VAL A 146 1.51 -6.29 -1.37
CA VAL A 146 2.30 -5.57 -0.37
C VAL A 146 1.66 -5.78 0.99
N ALA A 147 2.48 -5.87 2.01
CA ALA A 147 2.04 -5.98 3.40
C ALA A 147 3.04 -5.31 4.33
N ALA A 148 2.58 -4.93 5.52
CA ALA A 148 3.44 -4.64 6.66
C ALA A 148 3.60 -5.91 7.46
N LYS A 149 4.83 -6.33 7.70
CA LYS A 149 5.17 -7.63 8.27
C LYS A 149 5.93 -7.46 9.58
N ASN A 150 5.58 -8.29 10.58
CA ASN A 150 6.40 -8.46 11.77
C ASN A 150 7.58 -9.36 11.44
N THR A 151 8.77 -8.81 11.37
CA THR A 151 10.01 -9.53 11.08
C THR A 151 10.78 -9.92 12.35
N SER A 152 10.22 -9.66 13.52
CA SER A 152 10.78 -10.05 14.82
C SER A 152 10.65 -11.55 15.06
N ALA A 153 11.47 -12.09 15.97
CA ALA A 153 11.41 -13.49 16.39
C ALA A 153 10.25 -13.80 17.35
N GLN A 154 9.48 -12.81 17.75
CA GLN A 154 8.34 -12.92 18.67
C GLN A 154 7.14 -12.12 18.18
N ALA A 155 5.98 -12.33 18.80
CA ALA A 155 4.82 -11.49 18.54
C ALA A 155 5.10 -10.04 18.97
N VAL A 156 4.56 -9.10 18.23
CA VAL A 156 4.69 -7.66 18.49
C VAL A 156 3.31 -7.01 18.42
N ASN A 157 3.03 -6.08 19.34
CA ASN A 157 1.83 -5.27 19.30
C ASN A 157 2.00 -4.14 18.29
N PHE A 158 1.02 -4.01 17.39
CA PHE A 158 0.89 -2.91 16.46
C PHE A 158 -0.34 -2.08 16.83
N ALA A 159 -0.17 -0.78 16.95
CA ALA A 159 -1.25 0.15 17.29
C ALA A 159 -1.29 1.31 16.31
N ASN A 160 -2.50 1.76 15.98
CA ASN A 160 -2.72 2.90 15.09
C ASN A 160 -1.99 2.74 13.74
N SER A 161 -2.18 1.60 13.10
CA SER A 161 -1.53 1.28 11.84
C SER A 161 -2.16 2.01 10.67
N ASN A 162 -1.32 2.52 9.78
CA ASN A 162 -1.71 3.24 8.58
C ASN A 162 -0.81 2.83 7.42
N LEU A 163 -1.41 2.28 6.37
CA LEU A 163 -0.73 1.95 5.11
C LEU A 163 -1.28 2.83 4.00
N THR A 164 -0.42 3.64 3.43
CA THR A 164 -0.77 4.48 2.29
C THR A 164 -0.09 3.97 1.02
N VAL A 165 -0.82 4.00 -0.07
CA VAL A 165 -0.32 3.62 -1.39
C VAL A 165 -0.65 4.73 -2.36
N GLU A 166 0.34 5.17 -3.09
CA GLU A 166 0.22 6.21 -4.11
C GLU A 166 0.87 5.72 -5.40
N ARG A 167 0.13 5.79 -6.50
CA ARG A 167 0.72 5.57 -7.82
C ARG A 167 1.46 6.82 -8.28
N VAL A 168 2.74 6.70 -8.57
CA VAL A 168 3.61 7.82 -8.95
C VAL A 168 3.96 7.84 -10.44
N ALA A 169 3.76 6.74 -11.13
CA ALA A 169 3.97 6.68 -12.58
C ALA A 169 3.20 5.53 -13.27
#